data_60cb5777f71d3e542dba207ac759236a
#
_entry.id   60cb5777f71d3e542dba207ac759236a
#
_cell.length_a   1.000
_cell.length_b   1.000
_cell.length_c   1.000
_cell.angle_alpha   90.00
_cell.angle_beta   90.00
_cell.angle_gamma   90.00
#
_symmetry.space_group_name_H-M   'P 1'
#
loop_
_entity.id
_entity.type
_entity.pdbx_description
1 polymer ?
#
loop_
_entity_poly.entity_id
_entity_poly.type
_entity_poly.pdbx_seq_one_letter_code
_entity_poly.pdbx_strand_id
1 'polypeptide(L)'
;NLLMKIIECPRDAMQGIDTFISTSDKVRYINQLLKVGFDTIDFGSFVSPKVIPQMRDTADVLRLLDIQDSETRLLAIVANTRGAMEAALFDSITYLGFPLSISETFQQRNTNMSITQALNTLEGIKNLCVKEDKKLVTYISMGFGNPYGDPYDIDLVGSFVDILLTLGSDII
;
A
#
# COMPACT_ATOMS: atom_id res chain seq x y z
N ASN A 1 -1.11 26.07 -9.39
CA ASN A 1 -0.05 25.14 -9.81
C ASN A 1 -0.34 23.79 -9.20
N LEU A 2 -0.83 22.85 -10.02
CA LEU A 2 -0.83 21.44 -9.65
C LEU A 2 0.63 20.99 -9.63
N LEU A 3 1.21 20.89 -8.43
CA LEU A 3 2.52 20.30 -8.29
C LEU A 3 2.34 18.79 -8.49
N MET A 4 3.00 18.23 -9.49
CA MET A 4 3.06 16.80 -9.71
C MET A 4 3.78 16.16 -8.51
N LYS A 5 3.18 15.12 -7.91
CA LYS A 5 3.80 14.30 -6.87
C LYS A 5 4.28 13.00 -7.48
N ILE A 6 5.49 12.62 -7.16
CA ILE A 6 6.08 11.37 -7.61
C ILE A 6 6.18 10.45 -6.40
N ILE A 7 5.60 9.27 -6.52
CA ILE A 7 5.70 8.19 -5.51
C ILE A 7 6.59 7.11 -6.08
N GLU A 8 7.70 6.82 -5.41
CA GLU A 8 8.60 5.73 -5.76
C GLU A 8 8.18 4.43 -5.05
N CYS A 9 8.25 3.31 -5.75
CA CYS A 9 7.71 2.03 -5.28
C CYS A 9 8.76 0.91 -5.18
N PRO A 10 9.82 1.04 -4.37
CA PRO A 10 10.84 -0.01 -4.21
C PRO A 10 10.27 -1.31 -3.67
N ARG A 11 9.22 -1.25 -2.85
CA ARG A 11 8.52 -2.44 -2.35
C ARG A 11 7.98 -3.29 -3.50
N ASP A 12 7.30 -2.68 -4.46
CA ASP A 12 6.73 -3.39 -5.61
C ASP A 12 7.81 -4.01 -6.48
N ALA A 13 8.89 -3.28 -6.72
CA ALA A 13 10.03 -3.76 -7.49
C ALA A 13 10.71 -4.99 -6.84
N MET A 14 10.75 -5.06 -5.51
CA MET A 14 11.45 -6.12 -4.79
C MET A 14 10.56 -7.33 -4.47
N GLN A 15 9.27 -7.14 -4.21
CA GLN A 15 8.43 -8.18 -3.61
C GLN A 15 8.31 -9.47 -4.41
N GLY A 16 8.46 -9.40 -5.74
CA GLY A 16 8.41 -10.57 -6.64
C GLY A 16 9.75 -11.27 -6.85
N ILE A 17 10.83 -10.82 -6.21
CA ILE A 17 12.16 -11.43 -6.33
C ILE A 17 12.23 -12.65 -5.41
N ASP A 18 12.51 -13.84 -5.97
CA ASP A 18 12.56 -15.09 -5.22
C ASP A 18 13.69 -15.14 -4.19
N THR A 19 14.88 -14.62 -4.56
CA THR A 19 16.00 -14.53 -3.64
C THR A 19 15.75 -13.43 -2.62
N PHE A 20 15.79 -13.78 -1.34
CA PHE A 20 15.59 -12.79 -0.28
C PHE A 20 16.67 -11.73 -0.29
N ILE A 21 16.27 -10.48 -0.48
CA ILE A 21 17.14 -9.32 -0.38
C ILE A 21 17.38 -9.04 1.10
N SER A 22 18.63 -8.92 1.50
CA SER A 22 18.97 -8.68 2.90
C SER A 22 18.36 -7.36 3.43
N THR A 23 18.03 -7.32 4.71
CA THR A 23 17.55 -6.09 5.37
C THR A 23 18.52 -4.93 5.15
N SER A 24 19.83 -5.18 5.24
CA SER A 24 20.85 -4.15 5.02
C SER A 24 20.87 -3.61 3.60
N ASP A 25 20.62 -4.45 2.60
CA ASP A 25 20.57 -4.01 1.20
C ASP A 25 19.29 -3.20 0.93
N LYS A 26 18.16 -3.60 1.49
CA LYS A 26 16.92 -2.83 1.44
C LYS A 26 17.09 -1.44 2.08
N VAL A 27 17.67 -1.38 3.26
CA VAL A 27 17.96 -0.13 3.98
C VAL A 27 18.86 0.76 3.14
N ARG A 28 19.96 0.21 2.62
CA ARG A 28 20.90 0.95 1.77
C ARG A 28 20.20 1.53 0.54
N TYR A 29 19.39 0.74 -0.13
CA TYR A 29 18.65 1.16 -1.33
C TYR A 29 17.65 2.26 -0.99
N ILE A 30 16.78 2.05 0.00
CA ILE A 30 15.76 3.03 0.37
C ILE A 30 16.38 4.33 0.89
N ASN A 31 17.47 4.27 1.65
CA ASN A 31 18.20 5.46 2.08
C ASN A 31 18.76 6.28 0.90
N GLN A 32 19.14 5.65 -0.22
CA GLN A 32 19.49 6.40 -1.42
C GLN A 32 18.26 7.09 -2.04
N LEU A 33 17.12 6.39 -2.09
CA LEU A 33 15.88 6.97 -2.60
C LEU A 33 15.38 8.15 -1.75
N LEU A 34 15.55 8.10 -0.43
CA LEU A 34 15.20 9.20 0.48
C LEU A 34 15.95 10.50 0.15
N LYS A 35 17.15 10.41 -0.43
CA LYS A 35 17.95 11.57 -0.84
C LYS A 35 17.53 12.18 -2.16
N VAL A 36 16.68 11.49 -2.95
CA VAL A 36 16.23 11.97 -4.27
C VAL A 36 15.16 13.05 -4.15
N GLY A 37 14.37 13.04 -3.06
CA GLY A 37 13.31 14.03 -2.83
C GLY A 37 11.97 13.64 -3.46
N PHE A 38 11.63 12.35 -3.54
CA PHE A 38 10.29 11.90 -3.87
C PHE A 38 9.27 12.41 -2.85
N ASP A 39 8.03 12.68 -3.27
CA ASP A 39 6.94 13.04 -2.34
C ASP A 39 6.70 11.92 -1.33
N THR A 40 6.69 10.69 -1.81
CA THR A 40 6.41 9.48 -0.99
C THR A 40 7.21 8.29 -1.52
N ILE A 41 7.59 7.38 -0.63
CA ILE A 41 8.18 6.08 -0.97
C ILE A 41 7.27 4.98 -0.40
N ASP A 42 6.77 4.10 -1.27
CA ASP A 42 6.16 2.81 -0.93
C ASP A 42 7.31 1.83 -0.59
N PHE A 43 7.67 1.78 0.70
CA PHE A 43 8.92 1.16 1.16
C PHE A 43 8.77 -0.29 1.58
N GLY A 44 7.58 -0.75 1.92
CA GLY A 44 7.39 -2.07 2.50
C GLY A 44 5.93 -2.49 2.65
N SER A 45 5.74 -3.64 3.28
CA SER A 45 4.41 -4.26 3.43
C SER A 45 4.28 -4.98 4.75
N PHE A 46 3.13 -4.79 5.42
CA PHE A 46 2.71 -5.53 6.61
C PHE A 46 1.72 -6.67 6.26
N VAL A 47 1.80 -7.16 5.04
CA VAL A 47 1.10 -8.39 4.63
C VAL A 47 1.80 -9.60 5.24
N SER A 48 1.05 -10.69 5.46
CA SER A 48 1.60 -11.92 6.04
C SER A 48 2.89 -12.38 5.33
N PRO A 49 3.96 -12.69 6.07
CA PRO A 49 5.19 -13.24 5.51
C PRO A 49 5.02 -14.55 4.75
N LYS A 50 3.93 -15.28 5.02
CA LYS A 50 3.57 -16.49 4.26
C LYS A 50 3.13 -16.16 2.82
N VAL A 51 2.55 -14.97 2.62
CA VAL A 51 2.06 -14.50 1.31
C VAL A 51 3.15 -13.74 0.58
N ILE A 52 3.87 -12.85 1.28
CA ILE A 52 4.98 -12.05 0.72
C ILE A 52 6.23 -12.22 1.58
N PRO A 53 6.98 -13.33 1.41
CA PRO A 53 8.18 -13.61 2.23
C PRO A 53 9.26 -12.53 2.11
N GLN A 54 9.36 -11.87 0.94
CA GLN A 54 10.34 -10.83 0.67
C GLN A 54 10.18 -9.62 1.60
N MET A 55 8.95 -9.33 2.06
CA MET A 55 8.65 -8.15 2.89
C MET A 55 8.54 -8.46 4.39
N ARG A 56 8.96 -9.66 4.83
CA ARG A 56 8.86 -10.09 6.25
C ARG A 56 9.61 -9.20 7.24
N ASP A 57 10.61 -8.47 6.76
CA ASP A 57 11.50 -7.61 7.53
C ASP A 57 11.15 -6.11 7.44
N THR A 58 9.95 -5.76 6.95
CA THR A 58 9.52 -4.37 6.76
C THR A 58 9.70 -3.50 8.01
N ALA A 59 9.32 -4.02 9.18
CA ALA A 59 9.48 -3.29 10.44
C ALA A 59 10.96 -3.06 10.82
N ASP A 60 11.84 -4.03 10.55
CA ASP A 60 13.26 -3.91 10.83
C ASP A 60 13.94 -2.95 9.84
N VAL A 61 13.56 -3.02 8.56
CA VAL A 61 13.98 -2.02 7.57
C VAL A 61 13.62 -0.62 8.04
N LEU A 62 12.36 -0.39 8.43
CA LEU A 62 11.88 0.92 8.86
C LEU A 62 12.68 1.50 10.03
N ARG A 63 13.00 0.68 11.03
CA ARG A 63 13.78 1.11 12.21
C ARG A 63 15.20 1.55 11.86
N LEU A 64 15.72 1.11 10.71
CA LEU A 64 17.09 1.37 10.27
C LEU A 64 17.17 2.46 9.18
N LEU A 65 16.03 2.97 8.71
CA LEU A 65 15.99 4.05 7.73
C LEU A 65 16.46 5.37 8.31
N ASP A 66 17.23 6.12 7.53
CA ASP A 66 17.70 7.46 7.85
C ASP A 66 16.66 8.50 7.39
N ILE A 67 15.61 8.65 8.18
CA ILE A 67 14.44 9.48 7.84
C ILE A 67 14.46 10.87 8.49
N GLN A 68 15.40 11.15 9.41
CA GLN A 68 15.35 12.35 10.26
C GLN A 68 15.46 13.64 9.45
N ASP A 69 16.27 13.63 8.38
CA ASP A 69 16.50 14.82 7.54
C ASP A 69 15.74 14.74 6.19
N SER A 70 14.78 13.83 6.06
CA SER A 70 14.01 13.63 4.83
C SER A 70 12.58 14.17 4.97
N GLU A 71 12.14 14.96 3.98
CA GLU A 71 10.74 15.37 3.83
C GLU A 71 9.88 14.32 3.11
N THR A 72 10.49 13.27 2.60
CA THR A 72 9.79 12.18 1.90
C THR A 72 8.93 11.40 2.87
N ARG A 73 7.65 11.24 2.54
CA ARG A 73 6.70 10.46 3.32
C ARG A 73 6.87 8.97 3.06
N LEU A 74 6.50 8.16 4.04
CA LEU A 74 6.53 6.71 3.90
C LEU A 74 5.12 6.14 3.77
N LEU A 75 4.97 5.21 2.83
CA LEU A 75 3.78 4.42 2.59
C LEU A 75 4.11 2.94 2.80
N ALA A 76 3.27 2.23 3.54
CA ALA A 76 3.34 0.79 3.69
C ALA A 76 2.04 0.13 3.22
N ILE A 77 2.17 -0.99 2.51
CA ILE A 77 1.01 -1.79 2.08
C ILE A 77 0.46 -2.60 3.24
N VAL A 78 -0.85 -2.61 3.37
CA VAL A 78 -1.61 -3.45 4.29
C VAL A 78 -2.74 -4.14 3.52
N ALA A 79 -3.09 -5.37 3.87
CA ALA A 79 -4.14 -6.12 3.20
C ALA A 79 -5.28 -6.54 4.15
N ASN A 80 -5.13 -6.27 5.45
CA ASN A 80 -6.11 -6.60 6.48
C ASN A 80 -5.93 -5.71 7.72
N THR A 81 -6.88 -5.81 8.64
CA THR A 81 -6.89 -5.03 9.88
C THR A 81 -5.65 -5.28 10.75
N ARG A 82 -5.17 -6.53 10.84
CA ARG A 82 -3.98 -6.87 11.64
C ARG A 82 -2.74 -6.13 11.13
N GLY A 83 -2.48 -6.20 9.82
CA GLY A 83 -1.35 -5.49 9.20
C GLY A 83 -1.47 -3.99 9.33
N ALA A 84 -2.68 -3.44 9.22
CA ALA A 84 -2.94 -2.02 9.41
C ALA A 84 -2.65 -1.57 10.85
N MET A 85 -3.08 -2.35 11.85
CA MET A 85 -2.77 -2.08 13.27
C MET A 85 -1.27 -2.13 13.54
N GLU A 86 -0.56 -3.09 12.97
CA GLU A 86 0.89 -3.21 13.11
C GLU A 86 1.61 -2.01 12.49
N ALA A 87 1.24 -1.63 11.26
CA ALA A 87 1.81 -0.47 10.56
C ALA A 87 1.54 0.86 11.30
N ALA A 88 0.34 1.00 11.89
CA ALA A 88 -0.07 2.21 12.61
C ALA A 88 0.75 2.48 13.89
N LEU A 89 1.44 1.48 14.44
CA LEU A 89 2.35 1.67 15.59
C LEU A 89 3.60 2.51 15.27
N PHE A 90 3.88 2.74 13.99
CA PHE A 90 5.05 3.49 13.56
C PHE A 90 4.67 4.92 13.16
N ASP A 91 5.05 5.90 13.96
CA ASP A 91 4.78 7.32 13.69
C ASP A 91 5.33 7.79 12.35
N SER A 92 6.44 7.22 11.91
CA SER A 92 7.10 7.55 10.64
C SER A 92 6.34 7.11 9.39
N ILE A 93 5.35 6.22 9.50
CA ILE A 93 4.47 5.84 8.39
C ILE A 93 3.36 6.88 8.27
N THR A 94 3.28 7.56 7.14
CA THR A 94 2.22 8.53 6.84
C THR A 94 1.01 7.87 6.19
N TYR A 95 1.25 6.96 5.25
CA TYR A 95 0.20 6.35 4.43
C TYR A 95 0.09 4.85 4.65
N LEU A 96 -1.14 4.37 4.80
CA LEU A 96 -1.46 2.96 4.67
C LEU A 96 -2.06 2.73 3.27
N GLY A 97 -1.41 1.88 2.48
CA GLY A 97 -1.85 1.55 1.14
C GLY A 97 -2.64 0.24 1.12
N PHE A 98 -3.85 0.27 0.60
CA PHE A 98 -4.72 -0.91 0.52
C PHE A 98 -5.03 -1.25 -0.94
N PRO A 99 -4.70 -2.48 -1.43
CA PRO A 99 -5.03 -2.92 -2.78
C PRO A 99 -6.48 -3.45 -2.82
N LEU A 100 -7.37 -2.67 -3.45
CA LEU A 100 -8.73 -3.09 -3.78
C LEU A 100 -8.81 -3.40 -5.27
N SER A 101 -9.45 -4.50 -5.66
CA SER A 101 -9.67 -4.83 -7.06
C SER A 101 -11.13 -4.62 -7.47
N ILE A 102 -11.33 -4.21 -8.72
CA ILE A 102 -12.65 -4.26 -9.37
C ILE A 102 -12.96 -5.63 -9.99
N SER A 103 -11.96 -6.52 -10.07
CA SER A 103 -12.12 -7.91 -10.46
C SER A 103 -12.33 -8.79 -9.23
N GLU A 104 -13.50 -9.44 -9.13
CA GLU A 104 -13.81 -10.34 -8.02
C GLU A 104 -12.83 -11.53 -7.97
N THR A 105 -12.49 -12.08 -9.15
CA THR A 105 -11.54 -13.18 -9.26
C THR A 105 -10.15 -12.78 -8.75
N PHE A 106 -9.66 -11.60 -9.13
CA PHE A 106 -8.36 -11.11 -8.65
C PHE A 106 -8.40 -10.81 -7.15
N GLN A 107 -9.46 -10.15 -6.67
CA GLN A 107 -9.63 -9.85 -5.25
C GLN A 107 -9.56 -11.12 -4.40
N GLN A 108 -10.29 -12.16 -4.80
CA GLN A 108 -10.29 -13.45 -4.10
C GLN A 108 -8.92 -14.13 -4.13
N ARG A 109 -8.22 -14.09 -5.26
CA ARG A 109 -6.88 -14.69 -5.40
C ARG A 109 -5.81 -13.93 -4.63
N ASN A 110 -5.88 -12.60 -4.63
CA ASN A 110 -4.85 -11.74 -4.04
C ASN A 110 -4.94 -11.67 -2.51
N THR A 111 -6.15 -11.60 -1.95
CA THR A 111 -6.33 -11.36 -0.50
C THR A 111 -7.26 -12.36 0.18
N ASN A 112 -7.76 -13.36 -0.55
CA ASN A 112 -8.74 -14.35 -0.06
C ASN A 112 -10.01 -13.70 0.51
N MET A 113 -10.44 -12.60 -0.07
CA MET A 113 -11.66 -11.86 0.27
C MET A 113 -12.47 -11.56 -1.00
N SER A 114 -13.80 -11.48 -0.86
CA SER A 114 -14.64 -10.86 -1.88
C SER A 114 -14.42 -9.33 -1.91
N ILE A 115 -14.86 -8.66 -2.98
CA ILE A 115 -14.84 -7.19 -3.05
C ILE A 115 -15.64 -6.59 -1.88
N THR A 116 -16.82 -7.14 -1.57
CA THR A 116 -17.63 -6.68 -0.44
C THR A 116 -16.90 -6.80 0.89
N GLN A 117 -16.23 -7.92 1.14
CA GLN A 117 -15.42 -8.12 2.34
C GLN A 117 -14.24 -7.15 2.39
N ALA A 118 -13.59 -6.90 1.25
CA ALA A 118 -12.49 -5.95 1.15
C ALA A 118 -12.94 -4.52 1.44
N LEU A 119 -14.11 -4.09 0.95
CA LEU A 119 -14.69 -2.78 1.26
C LEU A 119 -15.00 -2.62 2.75
N ASN A 120 -15.57 -3.64 3.39
CA ASN A 120 -15.82 -3.62 4.84
C ASN A 120 -14.50 -3.54 5.64
N THR A 121 -13.48 -4.27 5.22
CA THR A 121 -12.14 -4.20 5.81
C THR A 121 -11.54 -2.80 5.65
N LEU A 122 -11.69 -2.22 4.47
CA LEU A 122 -11.18 -0.89 4.15
C LEU A 122 -11.82 0.21 5.00
N GLU A 123 -13.13 0.12 5.28
CA GLU A 123 -13.82 1.02 6.20
C GLU A 123 -13.21 0.96 7.61
N GLY A 124 -12.94 -0.24 8.12
CA GLY A 124 -12.26 -0.43 9.40
C GLY A 124 -10.85 0.15 9.40
N ILE A 125 -10.10 0.00 8.30
CA ILE A 125 -8.76 0.58 8.15
C ILE A 125 -8.83 2.12 8.08
N LYS A 126 -9.83 2.70 7.40
CA LYS A 126 -10.02 4.15 7.39
C LYS A 126 -10.28 4.70 8.80
N ASN A 127 -11.12 4.04 9.58
CA ASN A 127 -11.37 4.42 10.96
C ASN A 127 -10.09 4.37 11.80
N LEU A 128 -9.26 3.35 11.60
CA LEU A 128 -7.93 3.26 12.22
C LEU A 128 -7.01 4.41 11.78
N CYS A 129 -6.98 4.74 10.49
CA CYS A 129 -6.19 5.86 9.96
C CYS A 129 -6.58 7.17 10.65
N VAL A 130 -7.88 7.45 10.81
CA VAL A 130 -8.36 8.65 11.51
C VAL A 130 -7.88 8.68 12.96
N LYS A 131 -8.00 7.54 13.65
CA LYS A 131 -7.60 7.42 15.06
C LYS A 131 -6.10 7.60 15.28
N GLU A 132 -5.28 7.05 14.39
CA GLU A 132 -3.81 7.02 14.53
C GLU A 132 -3.10 8.08 13.67
N ASP A 133 -3.83 9.11 13.21
CA ASP A 133 -3.33 10.21 12.36
C ASP A 133 -2.55 9.73 11.12
N LYS A 134 -3.11 8.70 10.46
CA LYS A 134 -2.61 8.16 9.19
C LYS A 134 -3.52 8.56 8.04
N LYS A 135 -3.02 8.46 6.82
CA LYS A 135 -3.79 8.67 5.60
C LYS A 135 -3.95 7.36 4.84
N LEU A 136 -5.10 7.21 4.19
CA LEU A 136 -5.43 6.02 3.40
C LEU A 136 -5.16 6.27 1.92
N VAL A 137 -4.35 5.40 1.33
CA VAL A 137 -4.19 5.28 -0.13
C VAL A 137 -4.87 3.99 -0.57
N THR A 138 -5.80 4.09 -1.53
CA THR A 138 -6.46 2.90 -2.07
C THR A 138 -6.08 2.72 -3.52
N TYR A 139 -5.54 1.56 -3.85
CA TYR A 139 -5.25 1.17 -5.24
C TYR A 139 -6.49 0.51 -5.85
N ILE A 140 -6.82 0.85 -7.10
CA ILE A 140 -7.81 0.12 -7.88
C ILE A 140 -7.08 -0.86 -8.79
N SER A 141 -6.88 -2.08 -8.29
CA SER A 141 -6.27 -3.16 -9.06
C SER A 141 -7.20 -3.63 -10.18
N MET A 142 -6.64 -4.02 -11.32
CA MET A 142 -7.38 -4.40 -12.53
C MET A 142 -8.26 -3.25 -13.09
N GLY A 143 -7.92 -2.00 -12.78
CA GLY A 143 -8.65 -0.81 -13.22
C GLY A 143 -8.60 -0.55 -14.73
N PHE A 144 -7.71 -1.22 -15.46
CA PHE A 144 -7.57 -1.10 -16.91
C PHE A 144 -7.89 -2.42 -17.66
N GLY A 145 -8.52 -3.35 -16.98
CA GLY A 145 -8.88 -4.67 -17.50
C GLY A 145 -8.29 -5.81 -16.68
N ASN A 146 -8.69 -7.04 -16.99
CA ASN A 146 -8.25 -8.24 -16.28
C ASN A 146 -8.15 -9.44 -17.23
N PRO A 147 -7.32 -10.46 -16.91
CA PRO A 147 -7.18 -11.66 -17.70
C PRO A 147 -8.21 -12.76 -17.37
N TYR A 148 -9.17 -12.49 -16.48
CA TYR A 148 -10.09 -13.50 -15.93
C TYR A 148 -11.46 -13.49 -16.61
N GLY A 149 -11.74 -12.50 -17.47
CA GLY A 149 -13.06 -12.31 -18.07
C GLY A 149 -14.09 -11.68 -17.15
N ASP A 150 -13.65 -11.10 -16.02
CA ASP A 150 -14.53 -10.34 -15.14
C ASP A 150 -14.96 -9.03 -15.82
N PRO A 151 -16.13 -8.49 -15.47
CA PRO A 151 -16.62 -7.22 -16.02
C PRO A 151 -15.59 -6.09 -15.83
N TYR A 152 -15.42 -5.29 -16.88
CA TYR A 152 -14.57 -4.11 -16.89
C TYR A 152 -15.13 -3.08 -17.86
N ASP A 153 -15.29 -1.87 -17.38
CA ASP A 153 -15.54 -0.67 -18.17
C ASP A 153 -15.22 0.60 -17.35
N ILE A 154 -15.24 1.75 -18.01
CA ILE A 154 -14.92 3.04 -17.39
C ILE A 154 -15.96 3.42 -16.30
N ASP A 155 -17.23 3.11 -16.53
CA ASP A 155 -18.31 3.45 -15.59
C ASP A 155 -18.19 2.63 -14.29
N LEU A 156 -17.78 1.36 -14.42
CA LEU A 156 -17.48 0.51 -13.28
C LEU A 156 -16.32 1.08 -12.45
N VAL A 157 -15.23 1.48 -13.11
CA VAL A 157 -14.09 2.14 -12.42
C VAL A 157 -14.55 3.42 -11.73
N GLY A 158 -15.32 4.26 -12.43
CA GLY A 158 -15.90 5.48 -11.87
C GLY A 158 -16.74 5.23 -10.63
N SER A 159 -17.57 4.18 -10.64
CA SER A 159 -18.40 3.78 -9.50
C SER A 159 -17.54 3.39 -8.29
N PHE A 160 -16.43 2.68 -8.49
CA PHE A 160 -15.49 2.36 -7.41
C PHE A 160 -14.78 3.60 -6.88
N VAL A 161 -14.39 4.54 -7.74
CA VAL A 161 -13.82 5.83 -7.31
C VAL A 161 -14.80 6.57 -6.39
N ASP A 162 -16.08 6.66 -6.76
CA ASP A 162 -17.11 7.32 -5.94
C ASP A 162 -17.30 6.64 -4.58
N ILE A 163 -17.31 5.31 -4.56
CA ILE A 163 -17.36 4.54 -3.29
C ILE A 163 -16.16 4.87 -2.41
N LEU A 164 -14.95 4.87 -2.98
CA LEU A 164 -13.71 5.11 -2.24
C LEU A 164 -13.60 6.55 -1.73
N LEU A 165 -14.04 7.53 -2.51
CA LEU A 165 -14.14 8.93 -2.08
C LEU A 165 -15.14 9.09 -0.93
N THR A 166 -16.30 8.44 -1.02
CA THR A 166 -17.33 8.46 0.03
C THR A 166 -16.82 7.81 1.32
N LEU A 167 -16.06 6.73 1.19
CA LEU A 167 -15.41 6.04 2.31
C LEU A 167 -14.32 6.92 2.95
N GLY A 168 -13.77 7.87 2.21
CA GLY A 168 -12.78 8.83 2.69
C GLY A 168 -11.33 8.46 2.38
N SER A 169 -11.07 7.71 1.29
CA SER A 169 -9.70 7.54 0.81
C SER A 169 -9.06 8.90 0.54
N ASP A 170 -7.85 9.09 1.04
CA ASP A 170 -7.12 10.36 0.86
C ASP A 170 -6.46 10.44 -0.51
N ILE A 171 -6.08 9.28 -1.08
CA ILE A 171 -5.51 9.14 -2.43
C ILE A 171 -6.09 7.85 -3.06
N ILE A 172 -6.42 7.91 -4.36
CA ILE A 172 -6.85 6.77 -5.17
C ILE A 172 -5.94 6.68 -6.38
#